data_919174397b8f1070a291dbc7241de710
#
_entry.id   919174397b8f1070a291dbc7241de710
#
_cell.length_a   1.000
_cell.length_b   1.000
_cell.length_c   1.000
_cell.angle_alpha   90.00
_cell.angle_beta   90.00
_cell.angle_gamma   90.00
#
_symmetry.space_group_name_H-M   'P 1'
#
loop_
_entity.id
_entity.type
_entity.pdbx_description
1 polymer ?
#
loop_
_entity_poly.entity_id
_entity_poly.type
_entity_poly.pdbx_seq_one_letter_code
_entity_poly.pdbx_strand_id
1 'polypeptide(L)'
;MAPTSRVIYEPIPRTSSDIEDRPSSDEFKDKPLITIHHRHRRRGIHFALFRLLRRFLSRVCRPLYIFLFILGILLWQVVFNVPYADSRAPAFEMDMRESVFVAANIVDGDLVRGAWGDGILELVERIGVHRCFVSVYGGPTDALGELDRRLEQVGVERRIVSEEVEGVDLGAMERTKLPSGKERVERIAFLAEVRNMALRPLNEKGARRWDKVLFINDVFFDVEGALRLLWGSDGSENENEGKRETKAVCATDFIAPWKYYDTFATRDTEGYSLGVPIFPWFANIGNAISRNDVLAGKDRVRVKSCWGGMVAFDGSLFQSPRTSEAVPTNTEKKGVQLPLKFRSEKEPFWDSSECCLIHADIIAASQSSASDQDQNDSWDTGIYMNPFVRVSYSARTQKWIWLAKRFEALLPLLQDIINRLAHMPRFNPRRAEVPGQVIPSKLWISSVSGKSEEEQVRIAEESWNRGIAEGKAGFSESRVGIPTVKGKRALVGTVHDKSYWEKEGYYIPFNRTARRGGYCGVRQLLVLKEGSKEGEGDGGGNWDTLLGEIPPLDLDGGRW
;
A
#
# COMPACT_ATOMS: atom_id res chain seq x y z
N MET A 1 -3.05 34.53 -33.15
CA MET A 1 -2.73 35.99 -33.03
C MET A 1 -3.07 36.40 -31.60
N ALA A 2 -2.03 36.82 -30.90
CA ALA A 2 -1.97 37.25 -29.50
C ALA A 2 -2.71 38.57 -29.24
N PRO A 3 -2.60 39.23 -28.06
CA PRO A 3 -1.30 39.45 -27.40
C PRO A 3 -1.28 39.26 -25.86
N THR A 4 -0.08 39.01 -25.39
CA THR A 4 0.45 39.14 -24.04
C THR A 4 0.39 40.57 -23.50
N SER A 5 -0.08 40.78 -22.27
CA SER A 5 0.14 42.02 -21.52
C SER A 5 1.07 41.77 -20.33
N ARG A 6 2.28 42.32 -20.45
CA ARG A 6 3.23 42.53 -19.37
C ARG A 6 2.79 43.73 -18.56
N VAL A 7 2.68 43.59 -17.25
CA VAL A 7 2.58 44.70 -16.33
C VAL A 7 4.00 45.15 -15.96
N ILE A 8 4.32 46.36 -16.29
CA ILE A 8 5.57 47.07 -15.98
C ILE A 8 5.32 47.87 -14.70
N TYR A 9 6.14 47.65 -13.69
CA TYR A 9 6.19 48.50 -12.50
C TYR A 9 7.08 49.72 -12.78
N GLU A 10 6.53 50.92 -12.67
CA GLU A 10 7.28 52.17 -12.63
C GLU A 10 7.52 52.59 -11.17
N PRO A 11 8.70 53.13 -10.84
CA PRO A 11 8.98 53.64 -9.50
C PRO A 11 8.60 55.11 -9.35
N ILE A 12 8.02 55.48 -8.22
CA ILE A 12 7.63 56.84 -7.84
C ILE A 12 8.90 57.64 -7.46
N PRO A 13 9.08 58.87 -8.01
CA PRO A 13 10.22 59.71 -7.69
C PRO A 13 10.05 60.45 -6.33
N ARG A 14 11.13 60.53 -5.56
CA ARG A 14 11.31 61.42 -4.42
C ARG A 14 11.58 62.85 -4.95
N THR A 15 10.81 63.80 -4.52
CA THR A 15 11.15 65.21 -4.63
C THR A 15 11.61 65.73 -3.28
N SER A 16 12.81 66.25 -3.28
CA SER A 16 13.41 67.12 -2.25
C SER A 16 13.18 68.58 -2.65
N SER A 17 13.13 69.45 -1.69
CA SER A 17 13.19 70.92 -1.60
C SER A 17 12.05 71.42 -0.72
N ASP A 18 12.21 72.32 0.21
CA ASP A 18 13.07 73.51 0.19
C ASP A 18 13.47 73.96 1.58
N ILE A 19 14.56 74.61 1.60
CA ILE A 19 15.29 75.35 2.61
C ILE A 19 14.69 76.76 2.75
N GLU A 20 15.02 77.41 3.91
CA GLU A 20 14.91 78.84 4.24
C GLU A 20 13.63 79.23 5.00
N ASP A 21 13.68 79.90 6.16
CA ASP A 21 14.48 81.04 6.53
C ASP A 21 14.56 81.21 8.05
N ARG A 22 15.66 81.75 8.56
CA ARG A 22 15.83 82.41 9.87
C ARG A 22 15.57 83.88 9.72
N PRO A 23 15.13 84.56 10.79
CA PRO A 23 15.92 85.68 11.22
C PRO A 23 16.20 85.71 12.74
N SER A 24 17.20 86.49 13.01
CA SER A 24 18.03 86.70 14.17
C SER A 24 17.46 87.66 15.18
N SER A 25 18.08 87.59 16.37
CA SER A 25 18.51 88.60 17.31
C SER A 25 17.53 89.17 18.34
N ASP A 26 18.04 89.01 19.54
CA ASP A 26 18.11 89.96 20.67
C ASP A 26 16.83 90.47 21.37
N GLU A 27 16.68 90.13 22.63
CA GLU A 27 16.75 91.11 23.73
C GLU A 27 16.75 90.44 25.14
N PHE A 28 17.64 90.93 25.96
CA PHE A 28 17.83 90.71 27.37
C PHE A 28 16.59 91.18 28.21
N LYS A 29 16.25 90.43 29.28
CA LYS A 29 16.20 90.95 30.67
C LYS A 29 15.70 89.95 31.73
N ASP A 30 16.49 89.84 32.74
CA ASP A 30 16.21 89.74 34.19
C ASP A 30 15.41 88.57 34.81
N LYS A 31 16.14 87.99 35.71
CA LYS A 31 15.88 86.96 36.73
C LYS A 31 14.64 87.25 37.65
N PRO A 32 14.11 86.21 38.35
CA PRO A 32 14.78 85.75 39.56
C PRO A 32 14.83 84.23 39.81
N LEU A 33 15.75 83.85 40.69
CA LEU A 33 15.96 82.58 41.31
C LEU A 33 14.67 82.02 41.95
N ILE A 34 14.31 80.79 41.62
CA ILE A 34 13.37 80.00 42.45
C ILE A 34 14.00 78.63 42.72
N THR A 35 14.07 78.34 43.96
CA THR A 35 14.56 77.23 44.73
C THR A 35 14.12 75.85 44.15
N ILE A 36 15.10 75.00 43.87
CA ILE A 36 14.85 73.61 43.47
C ILE A 36 14.55 72.78 44.72
N HIS A 37 13.31 72.36 44.86
CA HIS A 37 12.95 71.28 45.78
C HIS A 37 13.27 69.94 45.23
N HIS A 38 14.29 69.28 45.79
CA HIS A 38 14.59 67.88 45.65
C HIS A 38 13.46 67.00 46.22
N ARG A 39 12.47 66.64 45.40
CA ARG A 39 11.46 65.68 45.82
C ARG A 39 10.84 64.83 44.73
N HIS A 40 11.63 64.21 43.84
CA HIS A 40 11.09 63.28 42.87
C HIS A 40 12.04 62.12 42.42
N ARG A 41 12.93 61.64 43.28
CA ARG A 41 13.79 60.54 42.91
C ARG A 41 13.29 59.11 43.27
N ARG A 42 12.26 59.02 44.12
CA ARG A 42 11.77 57.65 44.53
C ARG A 42 10.64 57.09 43.66
N ARG A 43 9.89 57.90 42.90
CA ARG A 43 8.81 57.39 42.01
C ARG A 43 9.33 56.79 40.70
N GLY A 44 10.51 57.18 40.23
CA GLY A 44 11.11 56.68 38.97
C GLY A 44 11.55 55.25 39.03
N ILE A 45 12.05 54.77 40.18
CA ILE A 45 12.56 53.40 40.33
C ILE A 45 11.42 52.37 40.29
N HIS A 46 10.33 52.64 40.98
CA HIS A 46 9.17 51.77 40.96
C HIS A 46 8.52 51.69 39.57
N PHE A 47 8.50 52.79 38.82
CA PHE A 47 7.95 52.84 37.47
C PHE A 47 8.88 52.14 36.46
N ALA A 48 10.18 52.25 36.65
CA ALA A 48 11.17 51.51 35.82
C ALA A 48 11.14 50.00 36.11
N LEU A 49 11.03 49.62 37.38
CA LEU A 49 10.87 48.21 37.78
C LEU A 49 9.56 47.64 37.27
N PHE A 50 8.45 48.37 37.35
CA PHE A 50 7.16 47.96 36.81
C PHE A 50 7.17 47.80 35.28
N ARG A 51 7.86 48.70 34.54
CA ARG A 51 8.04 48.56 33.10
C ARG A 51 8.93 47.38 32.73
N LEU A 52 10.00 47.12 33.50
CA LEU A 52 10.86 45.95 33.33
C LEU A 52 10.10 44.66 33.63
N LEU A 53 9.37 44.62 34.74
CA LEU A 53 8.54 43.47 35.10
C LEU A 53 7.43 43.24 34.07
N ARG A 54 6.77 44.27 33.57
CA ARG A 54 5.76 44.18 32.53
C ARG A 54 6.36 43.69 31.19
N ARG A 55 7.58 44.14 30.82
CA ARG A 55 8.31 43.66 29.65
C ARG A 55 8.78 42.24 29.83
N PHE A 56 9.25 41.88 31.00
CA PHE A 56 9.65 40.51 31.33
C PHE A 56 8.43 39.57 31.31
N LEU A 57 7.36 39.91 31.98
CA LEU A 57 6.08 39.19 31.96
C LEU A 57 5.53 39.09 30.52
N SER A 58 5.54 40.16 29.74
CA SER A 58 5.07 40.09 28.36
C SER A 58 5.96 39.23 27.43
N ARG A 59 7.26 39.15 27.72
CA ARG A 59 8.18 38.27 26.95
C ARG A 59 8.09 36.81 27.36
N VAL A 60 7.85 36.53 28.64
CA VAL A 60 7.76 35.14 29.15
C VAL A 60 6.34 34.63 29.13
N CYS A 61 5.35 35.43 29.51
CA CYS A 61 3.95 34.98 29.58
C CYS A 61 3.33 34.81 28.18
N ARG A 62 3.64 35.68 27.21
CA ARG A 62 3.08 35.52 25.85
C ARG A 62 3.49 34.19 25.21
N PRO A 63 4.77 33.82 25.13
CA PRO A 63 5.13 32.53 24.59
C PRO A 63 4.59 31.37 25.42
N LEU A 64 4.50 31.52 26.76
CA LEU A 64 3.88 30.50 27.63
C LEU A 64 2.38 30.33 27.34
N TYR A 65 1.62 31.40 27.18
CA TYR A 65 0.19 31.31 26.83
C TYR A 65 -0.01 30.72 25.44
N ILE A 66 0.82 31.08 24.46
CA ILE A 66 0.81 30.48 23.13
C ILE A 66 1.12 28.98 23.23
N PHE A 67 2.14 28.61 23.99
CA PHE A 67 2.49 27.22 24.24
C PHE A 67 1.35 26.44 24.89
N LEU A 68 0.76 26.96 25.95
CA LEU A 68 -0.38 26.33 26.63
C LEU A 68 -1.61 26.23 25.73
N PHE A 69 -1.86 27.24 24.90
CA PHE A 69 -2.95 27.19 23.90
C PHE A 69 -2.71 26.13 22.85
N ILE A 70 -1.50 26.06 22.29
CA ILE A 70 -1.13 24.99 21.35
C ILE A 70 -1.21 23.63 22.03
N LEU A 71 -0.70 23.49 23.23
CA LEU A 71 -0.79 22.26 24.01
C LEU A 71 -2.26 21.88 24.28
N GLY A 72 -3.11 22.86 24.60
CA GLY A 72 -4.55 22.63 24.75
C GLY A 72 -5.22 22.12 23.48
N ILE A 73 -4.89 22.70 22.31
CA ILE A 73 -5.37 22.22 21.01
C ILE A 73 -4.87 20.79 20.75
N LEU A 74 -3.60 20.52 21.01
CA LEU A 74 -3.03 19.18 20.82
C LEU A 74 -3.70 18.15 21.73
N LEU A 75 -3.91 18.49 23.01
CA LEU A 75 -4.63 17.63 23.94
C LEU A 75 -6.08 17.41 23.52
N TRP A 76 -6.76 18.46 23.08
CA TRP A 76 -8.10 18.35 22.51
C TRP A 76 -8.13 17.36 21.34
N GLN A 77 -7.20 17.48 20.38
CA GLN A 77 -7.10 16.56 19.23
C GLN A 77 -6.90 15.12 19.68
N VAL A 78 -5.96 14.88 20.60
CA VAL A 78 -5.63 13.53 21.08
C VAL A 78 -6.77 12.89 21.88
N VAL A 79 -7.58 13.68 22.60
CA VAL A 79 -8.65 13.15 23.46
C VAL A 79 -9.97 13.02 22.72
N PHE A 80 -10.36 14.06 21.96
CA PHE A 80 -11.71 14.17 21.41
C PHE A 80 -11.81 13.94 19.90
N ASN A 81 -10.72 14.12 19.14
CA ASN A 81 -10.76 13.97 17.69
C ASN A 81 -9.91 12.78 17.21
N VAL A 82 -10.21 11.60 17.72
CA VAL A 82 -9.53 10.35 17.33
C VAL A 82 -10.09 9.88 15.99
N PRO A 83 -9.29 9.84 14.91
CA PRO A 83 -9.69 9.21 13.67
C PRO A 83 -9.98 7.72 13.91
N TYR A 84 -11.01 7.19 13.26
CA TYR A 84 -11.35 5.77 13.36
C TYR A 84 -11.47 5.23 14.79
N ALA A 85 -11.99 6.05 15.70
CA ALA A 85 -12.37 5.56 17.03
C ALA A 85 -13.46 4.49 16.93
N ASP A 86 -13.36 3.45 17.74
CA ASP A 86 -14.30 2.31 17.67
C ASP A 86 -15.76 2.76 17.90
N SER A 87 -15.97 3.82 18.71
CA SER A 87 -17.30 4.46 18.91
C SER A 87 -17.87 5.16 17.68
N ARG A 88 -17.08 5.40 16.65
CA ARG A 88 -17.50 6.00 15.37
C ARG A 88 -17.66 4.97 14.26
N ALA A 89 -17.28 3.71 14.54
CA ALA A 89 -17.43 2.65 13.56
C ALA A 89 -18.92 2.43 13.25
N PRO A 90 -19.33 2.42 11.98
CA PRO A 90 -20.72 2.13 11.61
C PRO A 90 -21.17 0.81 12.19
N ALA A 91 -22.40 0.72 12.63
CA ALA A 91 -23.00 -0.55 13.00
C ALA A 91 -23.14 -1.44 11.75
N PHE A 92 -23.08 -2.74 11.92
CA PHE A 92 -23.35 -3.69 10.86
C PHE A 92 -24.15 -4.87 11.40
N GLU A 93 -24.86 -5.53 10.51
CA GLU A 93 -25.61 -6.74 10.80
C GLU A 93 -25.08 -7.89 9.95
N MET A 94 -24.90 -9.07 10.58
CA MET A 94 -24.50 -10.26 9.85
C MET A 94 -25.69 -10.83 9.07
N ASP A 95 -25.53 -11.02 7.77
CA ASP A 95 -26.53 -11.80 7.03
C ASP A 95 -26.40 -13.29 7.38
N MET A 96 -27.35 -13.77 8.15
CA MET A 96 -27.39 -15.16 8.63
C MET A 96 -27.63 -16.19 7.52
N ARG A 97 -27.90 -15.75 6.28
CA ARG A 97 -28.08 -16.64 5.12
C ARG A 97 -26.77 -16.88 4.39
N GLU A 98 -25.83 -15.94 4.48
CA GLU A 98 -24.55 -16.04 3.79
C GLU A 98 -23.60 -17.04 4.45
N SER A 99 -22.85 -17.72 3.63
CA SER A 99 -21.81 -18.69 3.98
C SER A 99 -20.43 -18.14 3.71
N VAL A 100 -19.45 -18.51 4.55
CA VAL A 100 -18.08 -17.94 4.51
C VAL A 100 -17.04 -19.05 4.38
N PHE A 101 -16.17 -18.91 3.40
CA PHE A 101 -14.96 -19.70 3.26
C PHE A 101 -13.79 -18.92 3.85
N VAL A 102 -13.22 -19.41 4.93
CA VAL A 102 -12.02 -18.82 5.57
C VAL A 102 -10.79 -19.47 4.99
N ALA A 103 -9.98 -18.73 4.24
CA ALA A 103 -8.70 -19.16 3.71
C ALA A 103 -7.55 -18.53 4.51
N ALA A 104 -6.49 -19.27 4.76
CA ALA A 104 -5.34 -18.72 5.45
C ALA A 104 -4.02 -19.33 4.98
N ASN A 105 -2.97 -18.50 4.97
CA ASN A 105 -1.59 -18.93 4.91
C ASN A 105 -0.90 -18.46 6.19
N ILE A 106 -0.29 -19.40 6.92
CA ILE A 106 0.36 -19.12 8.20
C ILE A 106 1.58 -19.99 8.35
N VAL A 107 2.67 -19.41 8.88
CA VAL A 107 3.95 -20.10 9.11
C VAL A 107 4.40 -20.06 10.58
N ASP A 108 3.79 -19.19 11.38
CA ASP A 108 4.10 -19.02 12.80
C ASP A 108 3.30 -20.01 13.67
N GLY A 109 3.95 -21.09 14.12
CA GLY A 109 3.30 -22.11 14.95
C GLY A 109 2.83 -21.61 16.32
N ASP A 110 3.51 -20.64 16.93
CA ASP A 110 3.10 -20.07 18.21
C ASP A 110 1.85 -19.22 18.05
N LEU A 111 1.75 -18.50 16.94
CA LEU A 111 0.56 -17.74 16.58
C LEU A 111 -0.64 -18.65 16.32
N VAL A 112 -0.42 -19.80 15.65
CA VAL A 112 -1.46 -20.84 15.42
C VAL A 112 -1.98 -21.43 16.73
N ARG A 113 -1.10 -21.75 17.66
CA ARG A 113 -1.50 -22.28 18.98
C ARG A 113 -2.15 -21.24 19.88
N GLY A 114 -1.83 -19.96 19.67
CA GLY A 114 -2.30 -18.85 20.49
C GLY A 114 -3.39 -18.01 19.82
N ALA A 115 -3.18 -16.70 19.84
CA ALA A 115 -4.19 -15.69 19.55
C ALA A 115 -4.87 -15.85 18.17
N TRP A 116 -4.14 -16.29 17.15
CA TRP A 116 -4.69 -16.49 15.81
C TRP A 116 -5.63 -17.70 15.78
N GLY A 117 -5.19 -18.84 16.31
CA GLY A 117 -6.01 -20.06 16.37
C GLY A 117 -7.24 -19.88 17.24
N ASP A 118 -7.11 -19.20 18.38
CA ASP A 118 -8.26 -18.85 19.24
C ASP A 118 -9.23 -17.94 18.50
N GLY A 119 -8.71 -16.94 17.77
CA GLY A 119 -9.53 -16.05 16.94
C GLY A 119 -10.27 -16.77 15.82
N ILE A 120 -9.66 -17.77 15.16
CA ILE A 120 -10.34 -18.59 14.15
C ILE A 120 -11.49 -19.41 14.78
N LEU A 121 -11.29 -20.02 15.94
CA LEU A 121 -12.36 -20.76 16.61
C LEU A 121 -13.52 -19.85 16.99
N GLU A 122 -13.26 -18.72 17.62
CA GLU A 122 -14.28 -17.72 17.95
C GLU A 122 -15.00 -17.22 16.69
N LEU A 123 -14.26 -16.96 15.61
CA LEU A 123 -14.84 -16.53 14.32
C LEU A 123 -15.81 -17.58 13.77
N VAL A 124 -15.43 -18.86 13.78
CA VAL A 124 -16.29 -19.98 13.35
C VAL A 124 -17.55 -20.09 14.21
N GLU A 125 -17.43 -19.94 15.51
CA GLU A 125 -18.58 -19.95 16.44
C GLU A 125 -19.54 -18.78 16.17
N ARG A 126 -19.00 -17.57 15.94
CA ARG A 126 -19.77 -16.36 15.65
C ARG A 126 -20.48 -16.43 14.30
N ILE A 127 -19.82 -16.93 13.26
CA ILE A 127 -20.42 -17.15 11.93
C ILE A 127 -21.42 -18.29 12.00
N GLY A 128 -21.10 -19.37 12.70
CA GLY A 128 -21.85 -20.61 12.79
C GLY A 128 -21.19 -21.74 11.97
N VAL A 129 -20.92 -22.86 12.61
CA VAL A 129 -20.15 -24.00 12.06
C VAL A 129 -20.66 -24.52 10.72
N HIS A 130 -22.00 -24.54 10.51
CA HIS A 130 -22.59 -25.02 9.26
C HIS A 130 -22.52 -24.02 8.10
N ARG A 131 -22.13 -22.78 8.38
CA ARG A 131 -21.97 -21.69 7.41
C ARG A 131 -20.52 -21.33 7.14
N CYS A 132 -19.58 -22.05 7.78
CA CYS A 132 -18.17 -21.77 7.68
C CYS A 132 -17.40 -22.99 7.16
N PHE A 133 -16.40 -22.75 6.35
CA PHE A 133 -15.35 -23.71 5.99
C PHE A 133 -14.00 -23.08 6.30
N VAL A 134 -13.07 -23.84 6.90
CA VAL A 134 -11.74 -23.34 7.22
C VAL A 134 -10.68 -24.07 6.41
N SER A 135 -9.96 -23.36 5.55
CA SER A 135 -8.84 -23.86 4.76
C SER A 135 -7.55 -23.17 5.16
N VAL A 136 -6.60 -23.92 5.73
CA VAL A 136 -5.29 -23.39 6.14
C VAL A 136 -4.20 -24.16 5.42
N TYR A 137 -3.25 -23.44 4.83
CA TYR A 137 -2.07 -23.98 4.19
C TYR A 137 -0.79 -23.29 4.69
N GLY A 138 0.21 -24.05 5.11
CA GLY A 138 1.52 -23.56 5.57
C GLY A 138 1.96 -24.19 6.88
N GLY A 139 2.47 -23.42 7.80
CA GLY A 139 2.80 -23.65 9.18
C GLY A 139 3.50 -24.96 9.56
N PRO A 140 4.01 -25.07 10.78
CA PRO A 140 4.54 -26.32 11.29
C PRO A 140 3.44 -27.38 11.43
N THR A 141 3.72 -28.62 11.03
CA THR A 141 2.78 -29.74 11.02
C THR A 141 2.14 -30.00 12.39
N ASP A 142 2.90 -29.88 13.48
CA ASP A 142 2.43 -30.10 14.84
C ASP A 142 1.41 -29.04 15.29
N ALA A 143 1.67 -27.76 15.02
CA ALA A 143 0.76 -26.66 15.35
C ALA A 143 -0.54 -26.74 14.52
N LEU A 144 -0.42 -27.04 13.24
CA LEU A 144 -1.59 -27.22 12.35
C LEU A 144 -2.40 -28.46 12.74
N GLY A 145 -1.75 -29.56 13.16
CA GLY A 145 -2.44 -30.75 13.65
C GLY A 145 -3.19 -30.51 14.96
N GLU A 146 -2.71 -29.57 15.81
CA GLU A 146 -3.43 -29.14 17.00
C GLU A 146 -4.67 -28.30 16.64
N LEU A 147 -4.51 -27.35 15.73
CA LEU A 147 -5.61 -26.53 15.20
C LEU A 147 -6.68 -27.41 14.55
N ASP A 148 -6.29 -28.39 13.74
CA ASP A 148 -7.20 -29.34 13.08
C ASP A 148 -8.06 -30.07 14.10
N ARG A 149 -7.47 -30.61 15.16
CA ARG A 149 -8.21 -31.27 16.24
C ARG A 149 -9.16 -30.34 16.99
N ARG A 150 -8.77 -29.10 17.23
CA ARG A 150 -9.63 -28.09 17.87
C ARG A 150 -10.85 -27.75 16.98
N LEU A 151 -10.65 -27.57 15.68
CA LEU A 151 -11.72 -27.31 14.71
C LEU A 151 -12.62 -28.54 14.52
N GLU A 152 -12.06 -29.77 14.63
CA GLU A 152 -12.83 -31.00 14.63
C GLU A 152 -13.80 -31.09 15.81
N GLN A 153 -13.33 -30.72 17.00
CA GLN A 153 -14.16 -30.72 18.22
C GLN A 153 -15.35 -29.75 18.10
N VAL A 154 -15.15 -28.62 17.39
CA VAL A 154 -16.21 -27.66 17.08
C VAL A 154 -17.16 -28.17 15.98
N GLY A 155 -16.70 -29.11 15.14
CA GLY A 155 -17.49 -29.74 14.09
C GLY A 155 -17.60 -28.92 12.79
N VAL A 156 -16.64 -28.02 12.51
CA VAL A 156 -16.60 -27.24 11.29
C VAL A 156 -15.96 -28.02 10.14
N GLU A 157 -16.49 -27.85 8.92
CA GLU A 157 -15.87 -28.36 7.70
C GLU A 157 -14.51 -27.66 7.47
N ARG A 158 -13.46 -28.45 7.22
CA ARG A 158 -12.12 -27.90 7.16
C ARG A 158 -11.16 -28.67 6.25
N ARG A 159 -10.09 -28.00 5.84
CA ARG A 159 -8.90 -28.59 5.25
C ARG A 159 -7.67 -27.88 5.79
N ILE A 160 -6.90 -28.56 6.61
CA ILE A 160 -5.69 -28.04 7.24
C ILE A 160 -4.50 -28.84 6.67
N VAL A 161 -3.60 -28.16 5.94
CA VAL A 161 -2.50 -28.81 5.23
C VAL A 161 -1.19 -28.12 5.57
N SER A 162 -0.22 -28.90 6.00
CA SER A 162 1.14 -28.43 6.22
C SER A 162 1.95 -28.47 4.92
N GLU A 163 2.76 -27.44 4.69
CA GLU A 163 3.74 -27.39 3.59
C GLU A 163 4.76 -28.55 3.67
N GLU A 164 5.05 -29.07 4.87
CA GLU A 164 5.92 -30.25 5.06
C GLU A 164 5.28 -31.53 4.51
N VAL A 165 3.96 -31.60 4.47
CA VAL A 165 3.20 -32.79 4.01
C VAL A 165 2.83 -32.67 2.53
N GLU A 166 2.36 -31.52 2.10
CA GLU A 166 1.99 -31.21 0.72
C GLU A 166 2.69 -29.91 0.30
N GLY A 167 3.98 -30.00 -0.03
CA GLY A 167 4.79 -28.85 -0.43
C GLY A 167 4.42 -28.32 -1.82
N VAL A 168 4.74 -27.05 -2.06
CA VAL A 168 4.67 -26.46 -3.42
C VAL A 168 5.73 -27.11 -4.30
N ASP A 169 5.34 -27.59 -5.48
CA ASP A 169 6.28 -28.14 -6.45
C ASP A 169 7.18 -27.05 -7.05
N LEU A 170 8.32 -26.79 -6.41
CA LEU A 170 9.30 -25.81 -6.87
C LEU A 170 9.91 -26.19 -8.23
N GLY A 171 9.83 -27.46 -8.63
CA GLY A 171 10.32 -27.93 -9.94
C GLY A 171 9.42 -27.49 -11.09
N ALA A 172 8.11 -27.40 -10.84
CA ALA A 172 7.12 -26.93 -11.81
C ALA A 172 7.01 -25.40 -11.89
N MET A 173 7.65 -24.67 -10.96
CA MET A 173 7.57 -23.22 -10.90
C MET A 173 8.52 -22.54 -11.89
N GLU A 174 8.11 -21.38 -12.38
CA GLU A 174 8.94 -20.54 -13.22
C GLU A 174 10.19 -20.05 -12.46
N ARG A 175 11.35 -20.21 -13.10
CA ARG A 175 12.64 -19.83 -12.50
C ARG A 175 13.25 -18.68 -13.26
N THR A 176 13.80 -17.73 -12.53
CA THR A 176 14.59 -16.63 -13.08
C THR A 176 16.06 -16.99 -13.05
N LYS A 177 16.72 -16.85 -14.19
CA LYS A 177 18.16 -17.04 -14.30
C LYS A 177 18.89 -15.81 -13.73
N LEU A 178 19.69 -16.04 -12.70
CA LEU A 178 20.50 -15.01 -12.09
C LEU A 178 21.75 -14.70 -12.92
N PRO A 179 22.35 -13.51 -12.76
CA PRO A 179 23.65 -13.19 -13.35
C PRO A 179 24.74 -14.20 -13.00
N SER A 180 24.68 -14.83 -11.83
CA SER A 180 25.54 -15.93 -11.43
C SER A 180 25.37 -17.21 -12.27
N GLY A 181 24.41 -17.24 -13.20
CA GLY A 181 24.03 -18.42 -13.99
C GLY A 181 23.13 -19.41 -13.25
N LYS A 182 22.86 -19.21 -11.96
CA LYS A 182 21.91 -20.03 -11.19
C LYS A 182 20.48 -19.65 -11.53
N GLU A 183 19.61 -20.63 -11.52
CA GLU A 183 18.17 -20.42 -11.67
C GLU A 183 17.49 -20.47 -10.31
N ARG A 184 16.65 -19.49 -10.02
CA ARG A 184 15.95 -19.34 -8.74
C ARG A 184 14.46 -19.10 -8.97
N VAL A 185 13.63 -19.57 -8.06
CA VAL A 185 12.18 -19.30 -8.07
C VAL A 185 11.92 -17.86 -7.68
N GLU A 186 11.06 -17.16 -8.43
CA GLU A 186 10.60 -15.82 -8.07
C GLU A 186 9.71 -15.85 -6.85
N ARG A 187 9.96 -14.93 -5.91
CA ARG A 187 9.21 -14.85 -4.65
C ARG A 187 7.70 -14.74 -4.88
N ILE A 188 7.28 -13.88 -5.80
CA ILE A 188 5.86 -13.62 -6.04
C ILE A 188 5.17 -14.83 -6.67
N ALA A 189 5.86 -15.59 -7.54
CA ALA A 189 5.33 -16.82 -8.09
C ALA A 189 5.06 -17.86 -6.99
N PHE A 190 6.00 -18.03 -6.05
CA PHE A 190 5.83 -18.90 -4.90
C PHE A 190 4.65 -18.46 -4.01
N LEU A 191 4.59 -17.17 -3.64
CA LEU A 191 3.50 -16.66 -2.81
C LEU A 191 2.13 -16.81 -3.46
N ALA A 192 2.04 -16.61 -4.78
CA ALA A 192 0.81 -16.82 -5.53
C ALA A 192 0.33 -18.27 -5.44
N GLU A 193 1.25 -19.24 -5.58
CA GLU A 193 0.90 -20.66 -5.48
C GLU A 193 0.49 -21.06 -4.06
N VAL A 194 1.22 -20.60 -3.04
CA VAL A 194 0.86 -20.82 -1.62
C VAL A 194 -0.56 -20.32 -1.33
N ARG A 195 -0.97 -19.15 -1.88
CA ARG A 195 -2.34 -18.65 -1.71
C ARG A 195 -3.36 -19.50 -2.47
N ASN A 196 -3.04 -19.96 -3.66
CA ASN A 196 -3.90 -20.84 -4.45
C ASN A 196 -4.11 -22.19 -3.75
N MET A 197 -3.11 -22.71 -3.02
CA MET A 197 -3.26 -23.94 -2.22
C MET A 197 -4.33 -23.78 -1.12
N ALA A 198 -4.39 -22.63 -0.46
CA ALA A 198 -5.44 -22.34 0.53
C ALA A 198 -6.84 -22.22 -0.10
N LEU A 199 -6.94 -21.78 -1.36
CA LEU A 199 -8.22 -21.65 -2.08
C LEU A 199 -8.65 -22.91 -2.85
N ARG A 200 -7.81 -23.92 -2.92
CA ARG A 200 -8.04 -25.14 -3.72
C ARG A 200 -9.37 -25.83 -3.43
N PRO A 201 -9.84 -25.97 -2.16
CA PRO A 201 -11.10 -26.64 -1.88
C PRO A 201 -12.34 -25.98 -2.50
N LEU A 202 -12.28 -24.68 -2.82
CA LEU A 202 -13.40 -23.97 -3.48
C LEU A 202 -13.81 -24.55 -4.84
N ASN A 203 -12.85 -25.22 -5.53
CA ASN A 203 -13.03 -25.71 -6.89
C ASN A 203 -12.86 -27.24 -7.00
N GLU A 204 -12.84 -27.96 -5.88
CA GLU A 204 -12.84 -29.42 -5.89
C GLU A 204 -14.20 -29.95 -6.34
N LYS A 205 -14.19 -31.17 -6.90
CA LYS A 205 -15.40 -31.79 -7.45
C LYS A 205 -16.46 -31.98 -6.33
N GLY A 206 -17.63 -31.38 -6.51
CA GLY A 206 -18.70 -31.44 -5.52
C GLY A 206 -18.59 -30.40 -4.41
N ALA A 207 -17.66 -29.46 -4.49
CA ALA A 207 -17.52 -28.40 -3.51
C ALA A 207 -18.83 -27.59 -3.37
N ARG A 208 -19.16 -27.26 -2.13
CA ARG A 208 -20.25 -26.34 -1.79
C ARG A 208 -19.89 -24.95 -2.30
N ARG A 209 -20.88 -24.14 -2.65
CA ARG A 209 -20.67 -22.74 -2.98
C ARG A 209 -20.69 -21.87 -1.73
N TRP A 210 -19.85 -20.86 -1.76
CA TRP A 210 -19.63 -19.93 -0.66
C TRP A 210 -19.92 -18.51 -1.13
N ASP A 211 -20.63 -17.75 -0.32
CA ASP A 211 -21.03 -16.38 -0.68
C ASP A 211 -19.87 -15.41 -0.49
N LYS A 212 -19.05 -15.63 0.54
CA LYS A 212 -17.88 -14.79 0.85
C LYS A 212 -16.63 -15.64 1.06
N VAL A 213 -15.47 -15.07 0.73
CA VAL A 213 -14.15 -15.62 1.05
C VAL A 213 -13.43 -14.64 1.94
N LEU A 214 -13.06 -15.07 3.15
CA LEU A 214 -12.21 -14.30 4.06
C LEU A 214 -10.79 -14.86 4.03
N PHE A 215 -9.84 -14.09 3.52
CA PHE A 215 -8.43 -14.50 3.50
C PHE A 215 -7.70 -13.84 4.66
N ILE A 216 -7.02 -14.63 5.51
CA ILE A 216 -6.31 -14.15 6.70
C ILE A 216 -4.85 -14.63 6.64
N ASN A 217 -3.92 -13.70 6.79
CA ASN A 217 -2.50 -14.01 6.96
C ASN A 217 -2.17 -14.31 8.44
N ASP A 218 -0.88 -14.51 8.72
CA ASP A 218 -0.27 -14.65 10.04
C ASP A 218 -0.24 -13.31 10.82
N VAL A 219 -1.42 -12.80 11.16
CA VAL A 219 -1.61 -11.52 11.85
C VAL A 219 -2.40 -11.67 13.14
N PHE A 220 -2.14 -10.79 14.11
CA PHE A 220 -3.04 -10.56 15.23
C PHE A 220 -4.25 -9.78 14.72
N PHE A 221 -5.44 -10.34 14.84
CA PHE A 221 -6.69 -9.74 14.42
C PHE A 221 -7.76 -9.80 15.53
N ASP A 222 -8.78 -9.00 15.38
CA ASP A 222 -9.97 -9.00 16.20
C ASP A 222 -11.13 -9.62 15.43
N VAL A 223 -11.91 -10.50 16.06
CA VAL A 223 -13.02 -11.22 15.43
C VAL A 223 -14.10 -10.26 14.97
N GLU A 224 -14.42 -9.22 15.77
CA GLU A 224 -15.36 -8.18 15.37
C GLU A 224 -14.90 -7.45 14.11
N GLY A 225 -13.58 -7.20 13.99
CA GLY A 225 -12.96 -6.66 12.78
C GLY A 225 -13.14 -7.58 11.57
N ALA A 226 -12.96 -8.89 11.73
CA ALA A 226 -13.18 -9.86 10.66
C ALA A 226 -14.65 -9.88 10.19
N LEU A 227 -15.59 -9.88 11.14
CA LEU A 227 -17.02 -9.79 10.85
C LEU A 227 -17.39 -8.47 10.17
N ARG A 228 -16.75 -7.37 10.55
CA ARG A 228 -16.92 -6.06 9.93
C ARG A 228 -16.42 -6.01 8.48
N LEU A 229 -15.35 -6.72 8.15
CA LEU A 229 -14.93 -6.85 6.75
C LEU A 229 -15.95 -7.62 5.92
N LEU A 230 -16.53 -8.68 6.49
CA LEU A 230 -17.50 -9.52 5.81
C LEU A 230 -18.85 -8.81 5.56
N TRP A 231 -19.35 -8.06 6.54
CA TRP A 231 -20.73 -7.51 6.48
C TRP A 231 -20.82 -6.00 6.71
N GLY A 232 -19.79 -5.36 7.28
CA GLY A 232 -19.84 -3.93 7.63
C GLY A 232 -19.90 -2.99 6.44
N SER A 233 -19.47 -3.45 5.27
CA SER A 233 -19.39 -2.60 4.07
C SER A 233 -20.63 -2.68 3.16
N ASP A 234 -21.63 -3.47 3.50
CA ASP A 234 -22.84 -3.65 2.67
C ASP A 234 -23.95 -2.63 2.98
N GLY A 235 -23.81 -1.86 4.07
CA GLY A 235 -24.83 -0.99 4.66
C GLY A 235 -24.53 0.51 4.63
N SER A 236 -24.05 1.11 3.54
CA SER A 236 -23.94 2.58 3.49
C SER A 236 -25.32 3.24 3.41
N GLU A 237 -25.65 4.09 4.41
CA GLU A 237 -26.94 4.79 4.57
C GLU A 237 -27.24 5.86 3.50
N ASN A 238 -26.37 6.09 2.53
CA ASN A 238 -26.62 7.04 1.46
C ASN A 238 -27.32 6.36 0.26
N GLU A 239 -28.62 6.27 0.31
CA GLU A 239 -29.48 5.78 -0.78
C GLU A 239 -29.29 6.51 -2.13
N ASN A 240 -28.55 7.64 -2.14
CA ASN A 240 -28.33 8.47 -3.32
C ASN A 240 -26.99 8.24 -4.05
N GLU A 241 -26.04 7.54 -3.45
CA GLU A 241 -24.85 7.06 -4.17
C GLU A 241 -25.18 5.65 -4.67
N GLY A 242 -25.32 5.46 -5.98
CA GLY A 242 -25.68 4.18 -6.60
C GLY A 242 -24.87 3.05 -5.98
N LYS A 243 -25.58 2.12 -5.30
CA LYS A 243 -24.99 1.06 -4.48
C LYS A 243 -24.17 0.13 -5.36
N ARG A 244 -22.86 0.36 -5.45
CA ARG A 244 -21.96 -0.52 -6.18
C ARG A 244 -21.68 -1.76 -5.34
N GLU A 245 -21.81 -2.92 -5.97
CA GLU A 245 -21.55 -4.21 -5.33
C GLU A 245 -20.12 -4.29 -4.81
N THR A 246 -19.96 -4.64 -3.53
CA THR A 246 -18.67 -4.82 -2.88
C THR A 246 -17.99 -6.08 -3.39
N LYS A 247 -16.80 -5.96 -3.98
CA LYS A 247 -16.01 -7.08 -4.52
C LYS A 247 -14.90 -7.52 -3.56
N ALA A 248 -14.30 -6.56 -2.87
CA ALA A 248 -13.27 -6.82 -1.88
C ALA A 248 -13.20 -5.71 -0.82
N VAL A 249 -12.95 -6.09 0.42
CA VAL A 249 -12.69 -5.17 1.53
C VAL A 249 -11.48 -5.64 2.31
N CYS A 250 -10.45 -4.80 2.42
CA CYS A 250 -9.22 -5.10 3.13
C CYS A 250 -9.18 -4.43 4.51
N ALA A 251 -8.53 -5.09 5.46
CA ALA A 251 -8.09 -4.47 6.70
C ALA A 251 -6.95 -3.47 6.46
N THR A 252 -6.47 -2.87 7.53
CA THR A 252 -5.21 -2.11 7.57
C THR A 252 -4.23 -2.82 8.49
N ASP A 253 -3.01 -3.09 8.02
CA ASP A 253 -2.01 -3.82 8.77
C ASP A 253 -0.83 -2.96 9.23
N PHE A 254 -0.28 -3.30 10.39
CA PHE A 254 0.74 -2.49 11.05
C PHE A 254 1.93 -3.33 11.51
N ILE A 255 3.14 -2.92 11.09
CA ILE A 255 4.40 -3.48 11.61
C ILE A 255 4.84 -2.79 12.92
N ALA A 256 4.44 -1.54 13.11
CA ALA A 256 4.57 -0.77 14.33
C ALA A 256 3.27 0.03 14.55
N PRO A 257 2.92 0.48 15.77
CA PRO A 257 1.62 1.09 16.05
C PRO A 257 1.22 2.27 15.16
N TRP A 258 2.20 2.97 14.58
CA TRP A 258 2.01 4.12 13.69
C TRP A 258 2.42 3.87 12.24
N LYS A 259 3.03 2.68 11.94
CA LYS A 259 3.60 2.37 10.63
C LYS A 259 2.79 1.29 9.93
N TYR A 260 2.08 1.71 8.89
CA TYR A 260 1.38 0.83 7.97
C TYR A 260 2.39 -0.09 7.24
N TYR A 261 2.03 -1.35 7.03
CA TYR A 261 2.95 -2.36 6.50
C TYR A 261 2.80 -2.62 5.02
N ASP A 262 1.59 -2.86 4.52
CA ASP A 262 1.35 -3.28 3.14
C ASP A 262 1.50 -2.13 2.13
N THR A 263 2.74 -1.69 1.94
CA THR A 263 3.09 -0.67 0.95
C THR A 263 3.24 -1.25 -0.46
N PHE A 264 3.33 -2.59 -0.59
CA PHE A 264 3.59 -3.25 -1.86
C PHE A 264 2.31 -3.59 -2.64
N ALA A 265 1.22 -4.01 -1.98
CA ALA A 265 -0.05 -4.31 -2.64
C ALA A 265 -1.00 -3.10 -2.70
N THR A 266 -0.93 -2.17 -1.74
CA THR A 266 -1.89 -1.08 -1.67
C THR A 266 -1.64 0.00 -2.72
N ARG A 267 -2.71 0.36 -3.46
CA ARG A 267 -2.73 1.44 -4.47
C ARG A 267 -4.00 2.28 -4.30
N ASP A 268 -3.84 3.59 -4.43
CA ASP A 268 -4.98 4.50 -4.46
C ASP A 268 -5.86 4.30 -5.70
N THR A 269 -6.95 5.06 -5.82
CA THR A 269 -7.88 4.98 -6.96
C THR A 269 -7.23 5.25 -8.31
N GLU A 270 -6.14 6.00 -8.37
CA GLU A 270 -5.39 6.30 -9.58
C GLU A 270 -4.19 5.37 -9.81
N GLY A 271 -3.96 4.40 -8.91
CA GLY A 271 -2.87 3.43 -8.98
C GLY A 271 -1.53 3.95 -8.48
N TYR A 272 -1.49 5.08 -7.77
CA TYR A 272 -0.28 5.50 -7.06
C TYR A 272 -0.01 4.57 -5.88
N SER A 273 1.26 4.32 -5.61
CA SER A 273 1.68 3.66 -4.36
C SER A 273 1.46 4.62 -3.17
N LEU A 274 1.54 4.07 -1.97
CA LEU A 274 1.44 4.87 -0.76
C LEU A 274 2.53 5.94 -0.69
N GLY A 275 2.24 7.00 0.03
CA GLY A 275 3.24 7.92 0.54
C GLY A 275 4.09 7.28 1.65
N VAL A 276 4.67 8.12 2.51
CA VAL A 276 5.27 7.63 3.76
C VAL A 276 4.19 6.89 4.56
N PRO A 277 4.47 5.66 5.06
CA PRO A 277 3.46 4.77 5.61
C PRO A 277 3.00 5.15 7.03
N ILE A 278 2.70 6.43 7.23
CA ILE A 278 2.02 6.97 8.41
C ILE A 278 0.69 7.55 7.98
N PHE A 279 -0.27 7.70 8.92
CA PHE A 279 -1.58 8.25 8.63
C PHE A 279 -1.48 9.61 7.87
N PRO A 280 -2.26 9.85 6.83
CA PRO A 280 -3.35 9.03 6.26
C PRO A 280 -2.91 8.03 5.17
N TRP A 281 -1.68 7.59 5.15
CA TRP A 281 -1.00 6.61 4.29
C TRP A 281 -0.90 7.02 2.82
N PHE A 282 -2.00 7.41 2.20
CA PHE A 282 -2.03 7.87 0.82
C PHE A 282 -1.43 9.27 0.69
N ALA A 283 -0.68 9.51 -0.37
CA ALA A 283 -0.11 10.82 -0.66
C ALA A 283 -1.17 11.80 -1.21
N ASN A 284 -0.91 13.09 -1.04
CA ASN A 284 -1.73 14.15 -1.62
C ASN A 284 -1.27 14.42 -3.07
N ILE A 285 -1.69 13.53 -3.98
CA ILE A 285 -1.31 13.58 -5.40
C ILE A 285 -2.51 13.20 -6.27
N GLY A 286 -2.56 13.69 -7.50
CA GLY A 286 -3.70 13.49 -8.40
C GLY A 286 -4.99 14.04 -7.78
N ASN A 287 -6.08 13.30 -7.91
CA ASN A 287 -7.37 13.64 -7.31
C ASN A 287 -7.42 13.31 -5.79
N ALA A 288 -6.44 12.57 -5.27
CA ALA A 288 -6.28 12.21 -3.86
C ALA A 288 -7.54 11.61 -3.21
N ILE A 289 -8.36 10.89 -3.98
CA ILE A 289 -9.67 10.37 -3.53
C ILE A 289 -9.51 9.45 -2.32
N SER A 290 -8.60 8.47 -2.39
CA SER A 290 -8.35 7.54 -1.27
C SER A 290 -7.90 8.27 -0.01
N ARG A 291 -7.03 9.28 -0.14
CA ARG A 291 -6.60 10.12 0.97
C ARG A 291 -7.77 10.90 1.59
N ASN A 292 -8.59 11.49 0.74
CA ASN A 292 -9.76 12.27 1.18
C ASN A 292 -10.79 11.39 1.87
N ASP A 293 -11.02 10.17 1.37
CA ASP A 293 -11.88 9.19 2.05
C ASP A 293 -11.34 8.82 3.44
N VAL A 294 -10.02 8.61 3.58
CA VAL A 294 -9.38 8.38 4.90
C VAL A 294 -9.55 9.57 5.82
N LEU A 295 -9.31 10.78 5.34
CA LEU A 295 -9.44 12.00 6.16
C LEU A 295 -10.89 12.30 6.53
N ALA A 296 -11.86 11.90 5.72
CA ALA A 296 -13.27 11.98 6.00
C ALA A 296 -13.75 10.90 7.00
N GLY A 297 -12.89 9.93 7.37
CA GLY A 297 -13.25 8.88 8.33
C GLY A 297 -14.16 7.80 7.76
N LYS A 298 -14.14 7.60 6.42
CA LYS A 298 -14.98 6.58 5.78
C LYS A 298 -14.51 5.16 6.13
N ASP A 299 -15.43 4.26 6.31
CA ASP A 299 -15.19 2.82 6.47
C ASP A 299 -14.96 2.11 5.11
N ARG A 300 -15.40 2.74 4.03
CA ARG A 300 -15.20 2.32 2.64
C ARG A 300 -14.26 3.30 1.94
N VAL A 301 -12.97 3.21 2.21
CA VAL A 301 -11.95 3.98 1.51
C VAL A 301 -11.73 3.35 0.14
N ARG A 302 -12.08 4.07 -0.93
CA ARG A 302 -11.92 3.60 -2.31
C ARG A 302 -10.46 3.42 -2.66
N VAL A 303 -10.11 2.27 -3.19
CA VAL A 303 -8.75 1.92 -3.60
C VAL A 303 -8.76 1.10 -4.88
N LYS A 304 -7.65 1.04 -5.57
CA LYS A 304 -7.49 0.16 -6.74
C LYS A 304 -7.01 -1.22 -6.34
N SER A 305 -6.30 -1.31 -5.23
CA SER A 305 -5.87 -2.56 -4.61
C SER A 305 -5.46 -2.34 -3.16
N CYS A 306 -5.58 -3.38 -2.36
CA CYS A 306 -5.11 -3.45 -0.97
C CYS A 306 -4.92 -4.92 -0.56
N TRP A 307 -4.33 -5.15 0.61
CA TRP A 307 -4.28 -6.48 1.23
C TRP A 307 -4.50 -6.39 2.73
N GLY A 308 -3.62 -5.64 3.42
CA GLY A 308 -3.76 -5.33 4.84
C GLY A 308 -3.84 -6.55 5.75
N GLY A 309 -3.21 -7.68 5.39
CA GLY A 309 -3.15 -8.89 6.20
C GLY A 309 -4.46 -9.68 6.36
N MET A 310 -5.61 -9.06 6.04
CA MET A 310 -6.93 -9.70 6.08
C MET A 310 -7.86 -9.05 5.04
N VAL A 311 -8.50 -9.86 4.19
CA VAL A 311 -9.36 -9.39 3.09
C VAL A 311 -10.61 -10.25 3.00
N ALA A 312 -11.77 -9.61 2.92
CA ALA A 312 -13.02 -10.25 2.55
C ALA A 312 -13.30 -10.03 1.05
N PHE A 313 -13.66 -11.07 0.34
CA PHE A 313 -13.98 -11.07 -1.08
C PHE A 313 -15.39 -11.60 -1.34
N ASP A 314 -15.99 -11.19 -2.46
CA ASP A 314 -17.13 -11.88 -3.06
C ASP A 314 -16.69 -13.30 -3.48
N GLY A 315 -17.34 -14.30 -2.91
CA GLY A 315 -16.99 -15.71 -3.13
C GLY A 315 -17.16 -16.17 -4.57
N SER A 316 -18.06 -15.56 -5.33
CA SER A 316 -18.31 -15.92 -6.74
C SER A 316 -17.07 -15.75 -7.64
N LEU A 317 -16.16 -14.87 -7.26
CA LEU A 317 -14.93 -14.58 -8.01
C LEU A 317 -13.94 -15.75 -8.00
N PHE A 318 -13.96 -16.58 -6.97
CA PHE A 318 -13.01 -17.69 -6.77
C PHE A 318 -13.62 -19.07 -7.04
N GLN A 319 -14.81 -19.13 -7.59
CA GLN A 319 -15.54 -20.36 -7.87
C GLN A 319 -15.92 -20.47 -9.35
N SER A 320 -15.91 -21.69 -9.87
CA SER A 320 -16.33 -21.93 -11.24
C SER A 320 -17.78 -21.50 -11.46
N PRO A 321 -18.11 -20.83 -12.58
CA PRO A 321 -19.48 -20.44 -12.90
C PRO A 321 -20.40 -21.66 -12.93
N ARG A 322 -21.68 -21.49 -12.61
CA ARG A 322 -22.68 -22.54 -12.82
C ARG A 322 -22.88 -22.77 -14.32
N THR A 323 -22.98 -24.03 -14.71
CA THR A 323 -23.24 -24.41 -16.12
C THR A 323 -24.53 -23.82 -16.71
N SER A 324 -25.46 -23.37 -15.87
CA SER A 324 -26.71 -22.71 -16.27
C SER A 324 -26.58 -21.18 -16.39
N GLU A 325 -25.57 -20.58 -15.79
CA GLU A 325 -25.29 -19.16 -15.98
C GLU A 325 -24.43 -19.08 -17.23
N ALA A 326 -25.02 -18.68 -18.36
CA ALA A 326 -24.27 -18.42 -19.58
C ALA A 326 -23.15 -17.45 -19.23
N VAL A 327 -21.91 -17.95 -19.29
CA VAL A 327 -20.72 -17.09 -19.11
C VAL A 327 -20.93 -15.93 -20.08
N PRO A 328 -20.97 -14.68 -19.61
CA PRO A 328 -21.10 -13.56 -20.53
C PRO A 328 -19.98 -13.69 -21.56
N THR A 329 -20.33 -13.86 -22.83
CA THR A 329 -19.39 -14.02 -23.95
C THR A 329 -18.35 -12.90 -24.04
N ASN A 330 -18.58 -11.81 -23.30
CA ASN A 330 -17.65 -10.68 -23.13
C ASN A 330 -16.49 -10.94 -22.15
N THR A 331 -16.60 -11.91 -21.22
CA THR A 331 -15.53 -12.19 -20.23
C THR A 331 -14.32 -12.83 -20.91
N GLU A 332 -14.56 -13.71 -21.90
CA GLU A 332 -13.49 -14.31 -22.71
C GLU A 332 -12.78 -13.27 -23.58
N LYS A 333 -13.50 -12.28 -24.10
CA LYS A 333 -12.90 -11.21 -24.93
C LYS A 333 -11.93 -10.31 -24.16
N LYS A 334 -12.07 -10.21 -22.82
CA LYS A 334 -11.13 -9.42 -21.96
C LYS A 334 -10.04 -10.27 -21.33
N GLY A 335 -9.97 -11.58 -21.61
CA GLY A 335 -8.91 -12.48 -21.15
C GLY A 335 -8.89 -12.71 -19.63
N VAL A 336 -10.02 -12.60 -18.93
CA VAL A 336 -10.19 -12.97 -17.52
C VAL A 336 -11.09 -14.20 -17.46
N GLN A 337 -10.60 -15.28 -16.88
CA GLN A 337 -11.36 -16.52 -16.67
C GLN A 337 -11.64 -16.70 -15.18
N LEU A 338 -12.87 -17.10 -14.86
CA LEU A 338 -13.22 -17.57 -13.52
C LEU A 338 -12.99 -19.08 -13.43
N PRO A 339 -12.58 -19.60 -12.29
CA PRO A 339 -12.28 -18.90 -11.04
C PRO A 339 -10.98 -18.09 -11.10
N LEU A 340 -10.97 -16.93 -10.43
CA LEU A 340 -9.74 -16.14 -10.29
C LEU A 340 -8.72 -16.91 -9.46
N LYS A 341 -7.43 -16.69 -9.78
CA LYS A 341 -6.29 -17.25 -9.06
C LYS A 341 -5.25 -16.16 -8.81
N PHE A 342 -4.54 -16.29 -7.72
CA PHE A 342 -3.33 -15.48 -7.51
C PHE A 342 -2.31 -15.83 -8.57
N ARG A 343 -1.59 -14.84 -9.07
CA ARG A 343 -0.57 -14.98 -10.12
C ARG A 343 0.60 -14.05 -9.92
N SER A 344 1.69 -14.31 -10.59
CA SER A 344 2.85 -13.44 -10.75
C SER A 344 2.92 -12.85 -12.15
N GLU A 345 3.68 -11.77 -12.31
CA GLU A 345 4.08 -11.27 -13.62
C GLU A 345 5.36 -11.98 -14.08
N LYS A 346 5.41 -12.28 -15.37
CA LYS A 346 6.54 -13.04 -15.95
C LYS A 346 7.67 -12.14 -16.48
N GLU A 347 7.63 -10.88 -16.16
CA GLU A 347 8.61 -9.94 -16.66
C GLU A 347 9.83 -9.90 -15.74
N PRO A 348 11.03 -10.19 -16.25
CA PRO A 348 12.27 -10.04 -15.49
C PRO A 348 12.39 -8.60 -14.98
N PHE A 349 12.82 -8.44 -13.75
CA PHE A 349 13.06 -7.14 -13.11
C PHE A 349 11.82 -6.28 -12.83
N TRP A 350 10.60 -6.83 -12.99
CA TRP A 350 9.36 -6.15 -12.68
C TRP A 350 8.49 -7.02 -11.79
N ASP A 351 8.70 -6.89 -10.48
CA ASP A 351 7.90 -7.63 -9.50
C ASP A 351 6.59 -6.90 -9.23
N SER A 352 5.47 -7.58 -9.42
CA SER A 352 4.13 -7.11 -9.09
C SER A 352 3.56 -7.96 -7.97
N SER A 353 3.08 -7.30 -6.91
CA SER A 353 2.44 -8.02 -5.80
C SER A 353 1.27 -8.87 -6.29
N GLU A 354 1.26 -10.17 -5.95
CA GLU A 354 0.16 -11.09 -6.24
C GLU A 354 -1.15 -10.62 -5.58
N CYS A 355 -1.04 -9.99 -4.42
CA CYS A 355 -2.15 -9.38 -3.70
C CYS A 355 -2.73 -8.14 -4.40
N CYS A 356 -1.93 -7.42 -5.17
CA CYS A 356 -2.42 -6.33 -6.01
C CYS A 356 -2.96 -6.85 -7.34
N LEU A 357 -2.31 -7.86 -7.93
CA LEU A 357 -2.71 -8.43 -9.22
C LEU A 357 -4.08 -9.09 -9.17
N ILE A 358 -4.45 -9.74 -8.05
CA ILE A 358 -5.79 -10.31 -7.89
C ILE A 358 -6.88 -9.22 -7.99
N HIS A 359 -6.64 -8.03 -7.41
CA HIS A 359 -7.56 -6.91 -7.52
C HIS A 359 -7.63 -6.35 -8.95
N ALA A 360 -6.52 -6.33 -9.68
CA ALA A 360 -6.52 -5.95 -11.09
C ALA A 360 -7.38 -6.92 -11.93
N ASP A 361 -7.35 -8.21 -11.60
CA ASP A 361 -8.18 -9.22 -12.27
C ASP A 361 -9.65 -9.12 -11.85
N ILE A 362 -9.96 -8.81 -10.58
CA ILE A 362 -11.32 -8.50 -10.11
C ILE A 362 -11.91 -7.31 -10.87
N ILE A 363 -11.17 -6.20 -11.00
CA ILE A 363 -11.62 -5.03 -11.75
C ILE A 363 -11.93 -5.41 -13.21
N ALA A 364 -11.05 -6.17 -13.86
CA ALA A 364 -11.24 -6.57 -15.24
C ALA A 364 -12.44 -7.53 -15.43
N ALA A 365 -12.66 -8.46 -14.49
CA ALA A 365 -13.82 -9.34 -14.47
C ALA A 365 -15.13 -8.55 -14.31
N SER A 366 -15.16 -7.56 -13.43
CA SER A 366 -16.35 -6.73 -13.17
C SER A 366 -16.70 -5.79 -14.35
N GLN A 367 -15.71 -5.23 -15.03
CA GLN A 367 -15.93 -4.36 -16.20
C GLN A 367 -16.53 -5.08 -17.42
N SER A 368 -16.42 -6.41 -17.47
CA SER A 368 -17.04 -7.19 -18.55
C SER A 368 -18.57 -7.33 -18.38
N SER A 369 -19.08 -7.10 -17.19
CA SER A 369 -20.51 -7.23 -16.85
C SER A 369 -21.27 -5.89 -16.85
N ALA A 370 -20.55 -4.75 -16.85
CA ALA A 370 -21.16 -3.42 -16.79
C ALA A 370 -21.63 -2.95 -18.18
N SER A 371 -22.86 -2.44 -18.27
CA SER A 371 -23.37 -1.70 -19.43
C SER A 371 -22.66 -0.34 -19.53
N ASP A 372 -22.53 0.20 -20.75
CA ASP A 372 -21.86 1.48 -21.05
C ASP A 372 -22.40 2.71 -20.27
N GLN A 373 -23.53 2.58 -19.58
CA GLN A 373 -24.14 3.65 -18.79
C GLN A 373 -23.54 3.85 -17.40
N ASP A 374 -22.82 2.86 -16.84
CA ASP A 374 -22.21 2.93 -15.49
C ASP A 374 -20.82 3.55 -15.44
N GLN A 375 -20.35 4.14 -16.55
CA GLN A 375 -18.99 4.71 -16.63
C GLN A 375 -18.82 6.05 -15.88
N ASN A 376 -19.86 6.58 -15.26
CA ASN A 376 -19.82 7.94 -14.69
C ASN A 376 -19.08 8.04 -13.35
N ASP A 377 -18.81 6.92 -12.65
CA ASP A 377 -17.95 6.91 -11.45
C ASP A 377 -16.76 5.96 -11.60
N SER A 378 -15.82 6.37 -12.47
CA SER A 378 -14.62 5.58 -12.83
C SER A 378 -13.68 5.29 -11.66
N TRP A 379 -13.88 5.95 -10.51
CA TRP A 379 -13.01 5.86 -9.34
C TRP A 379 -13.45 4.80 -8.32
N ASP A 380 -14.68 4.32 -8.40
CA ASP A 380 -15.19 3.26 -7.56
C ASP A 380 -15.14 1.91 -8.28
N THR A 381 -14.22 1.05 -7.86
CA THR A 381 -14.00 -0.27 -8.47
C THR A 381 -14.70 -1.40 -7.71
N GLY A 382 -15.39 -1.11 -6.61
CA GLY A 382 -15.92 -2.10 -5.68
C GLY A 382 -14.87 -2.68 -4.74
N ILE A 383 -13.67 -2.10 -4.72
CA ILE A 383 -12.57 -2.50 -3.84
C ILE A 383 -12.34 -1.41 -2.80
N TYR A 384 -12.35 -1.79 -1.53
CA TYR A 384 -12.28 -0.85 -0.43
C TYR A 384 -11.25 -1.27 0.62
N MET A 385 -10.72 -0.31 1.33
CA MET A 385 -9.94 -0.49 2.55
C MET A 385 -10.77 0.02 3.73
N ASN A 386 -10.85 -0.74 4.81
CA ASN A 386 -11.58 -0.34 6.02
C ASN A 386 -10.61 0.00 7.16
N PRO A 387 -10.33 1.29 7.44
CA PRO A 387 -9.39 1.70 8.46
C PRO A 387 -9.87 1.50 9.91
N PHE A 388 -11.13 1.14 10.13
CA PHE A 388 -11.60 0.71 11.45
C PHE A 388 -11.04 -0.67 11.81
N VAL A 389 -10.78 -1.52 10.80
CA VAL A 389 -10.25 -2.87 10.99
C VAL A 389 -8.73 -2.82 10.92
N ARG A 390 -8.08 -3.09 12.05
CA ARG A 390 -6.63 -3.00 12.18
C ARG A 390 -6.04 -4.30 12.69
N VAL A 391 -5.10 -4.82 11.95
CA VAL A 391 -4.35 -6.03 12.27
C VAL A 391 -2.87 -5.73 12.41
N SER A 392 -2.11 -6.61 13.02
CA SER A 392 -0.67 -6.40 13.21
C SER A 392 0.12 -7.70 13.20
N TYR A 393 1.43 -7.59 12.94
CA TYR A 393 2.36 -8.72 12.90
C TYR A 393 3.03 -9.00 14.26
N SER A 394 2.64 -8.32 15.34
CA SER A 394 3.12 -8.62 16.69
C SER A 394 2.12 -8.23 17.77
N ALA A 395 2.05 -9.00 18.85
CA ALA A 395 1.22 -8.72 20.01
C ALA A 395 1.52 -7.34 20.62
N ARG A 396 2.80 -6.91 20.59
CA ARG A 396 3.19 -5.58 21.08
C ARG A 396 2.56 -4.47 20.23
N THR A 397 2.61 -4.58 18.91
CA THR A 397 2.00 -3.61 18.00
C THR A 397 0.49 -3.57 18.23
N GLN A 398 -0.19 -4.73 18.28
CA GLN A 398 -1.62 -4.84 18.52
C GLN A 398 -2.03 -4.11 19.80
N LYS A 399 -1.29 -4.32 20.88
CA LYS A 399 -1.56 -3.68 22.18
C LYS A 399 -1.48 -2.14 22.14
N TRP A 400 -0.66 -1.56 21.24
CA TRP A 400 -0.40 -0.13 21.22
C TRP A 400 -1.09 0.63 20.08
N ILE A 401 -1.76 -0.05 19.15
CA ILE A 401 -2.50 0.58 18.03
C ILE A 401 -3.54 1.59 18.54
N TRP A 402 -4.27 1.27 19.61
CA TRP A 402 -5.30 2.15 20.18
C TRP A 402 -4.73 3.51 20.62
N LEU A 403 -3.50 3.51 21.13
CA LEU A 403 -2.83 4.74 21.54
C LEU A 403 -2.35 5.54 20.31
N ALA A 404 -1.80 4.85 19.31
CA ALA A 404 -1.34 5.49 18.09
C ALA A 404 -2.47 6.18 17.32
N LYS A 405 -3.67 5.58 17.26
CA LYS A 405 -4.88 6.18 16.66
C LYS A 405 -5.15 7.61 17.18
N ARG A 406 -4.87 7.89 18.46
CA ARG A 406 -5.12 9.20 19.07
C ARG A 406 -4.30 10.34 18.49
N PHE A 407 -3.13 10.02 17.93
CA PHE A 407 -2.21 11.01 17.37
C PHE A 407 -2.34 11.15 15.86
N GLU A 408 -3.11 10.30 15.19
CA GLU A 408 -3.23 10.27 13.73
C GLU A 408 -3.73 11.59 13.14
N ALA A 409 -4.65 12.28 13.81
CA ALA A 409 -5.15 13.58 13.37
C ALA A 409 -4.05 14.67 13.26
N LEU A 410 -2.89 14.47 13.89
CA LEU A 410 -1.75 15.38 13.84
C LEU A 410 -0.78 15.08 12.69
N LEU A 411 -0.89 13.91 12.07
CA LEU A 411 0.08 13.42 11.11
C LEU A 411 -0.11 13.89 9.65
N PRO A 412 -1.30 14.31 9.15
CA PRO A 412 -1.50 14.58 7.73
C PRO A 412 -0.56 15.65 7.17
N LEU A 413 -0.36 16.76 7.91
CA LEU A 413 0.56 17.82 7.51
C LEU A 413 2.03 17.34 7.52
N LEU A 414 2.41 16.58 8.56
CA LEU A 414 3.75 16.02 8.69
C LEU A 414 4.02 15.05 7.55
N GLN A 415 3.06 14.18 7.22
CA GLN A 415 3.17 13.25 6.11
C GLN A 415 3.37 13.98 4.78
N ASP A 416 2.63 15.06 4.51
CA ASP A 416 2.77 15.84 3.28
C ASP A 416 4.17 16.46 3.15
N ILE A 417 4.71 16.99 4.25
CA ILE A 417 6.08 17.53 4.28
C ILE A 417 7.09 16.42 3.98
N ILE A 418 6.99 15.27 4.66
CA ILE A 418 7.92 14.17 4.49
C ILE A 418 7.80 13.58 3.07
N ASN A 419 6.58 13.42 2.53
CA ASN A 419 6.36 12.95 1.16
C ASN A 419 7.08 13.83 0.13
N ARG A 420 7.00 15.16 0.28
CA ARG A 420 7.71 16.09 -0.61
C ARG A 420 9.23 15.95 -0.50
N LEU A 421 9.75 15.85 0.72
CA LEU A 421 11.20 15.72 0.96
C LEU A 421 11.74 14.36 0.50
N ALA A 422 10.95 13.30 0.64
CA ALA A 422 11.33 11.94 0.27
C ALA A 422 10.95 11.57 -1.17
N HIS A 423 10.38 12.49 -1.94
CA HIS A 423 9.86 12.26 -3.29
C HIS A 423 8.90 11.05 -3.37
N MET A 424 7.96 10.99 -2.41
CA MET A 424 6.94 9.93 -2.34
C MET A 424 5.59 10.44 -2.89
N PRO A 425 4.78 9.57 -3.49
CA PRO A 425 5.02 8.17 -3.79
C PRO A 425 6.06 7.96 -4.88
N ARG A 426 6.67 6.79 -4.92
CA ARG A 426 7.62 6.46 -5.98
C ARG A 426 6.92 6.44 -7.33
N PHE A 427 7.60 6.98 -8.33
CA PHE A 427 7.10 6.98 -9.69
C PHE A 427 7.01 5.54 -10.23
N ASN A 428 5.85 5.17 -10.76
CA ASN A 428 5.62 3.95 -11.52
C ASN A 428 5.23 4.31 -12.95
N PRO A 429 6.10 4.09 -13.95
CA PRO A 429 5.83 4.45 -15.34
C PRO A 429 4.62 3.69 -15.93
N ARG A 430 4.27 2.53 -15.35
CA ARG A 430 3.18 1.66 -15.84
C ARG A 430 1.84 1.94 -15.19
N ARG A 431 1.77 2.91 -14.31
CA ARG A 431 0.55 3.21 -13.54
C ARG A 431 -0.66 3.53 -14.41
N ALA A 432 -0.44 4.28 -15.47
CA ALA A 432 -1.50 4.76 -16.37
C ALA A 432 -1.65 3.92 -17.64
N GLU A 433 -0.98 2.78 -17.76
CA GLU A 433 -1.10 1.93 -18.93
C GLU A 433 -2.48 1.28 -18.99
N VAL A 434 -3.05 1.27 -20.20
CA VAL A 434 -4.33 0.62 -20.47
C VAL A 434 -4.06 -0.80 -20.98
N PRO A 435 -4.66 -1.83 -20.36
CA PRO A 435 -4.48 -3.22 -20.80
C PRO A 435 -4.80 -3.40 -22.29
N GLY A 436 -3.90 -4.09 -23.02
CA GLY A 436 -4.02 -4.30 -24.45
C GLY A 436 -3.38 -3.19 -25.32
N GLN A 437 -2.99 -2.07 -24.74
CA GLN A 437 -2.30 -1.00 -25.44
C GLN A 437 -0.85 -1.43 -25.80
N VAL A 438 -0.42 -1.16 -27.03
CA VAL A 438 0.98 -1.33 -27.43
C VAL A 438 1.78 -0.11 -26.97
N ILE A 439 2.83 -0.36 -26.19
CA ILE A 439 3.64 0.69 -25.54
C ILE A 439 5.10 0.52 -25.93
N PRO A 440 5.76 1.62 -26.36
CA PRO A 440 7.20 1.61 -26.56
C PRO A 440 7.92 1.32 -25.23
N SER A 441 8.85 0.41 -25.26
CA SER A 441 9.63 -0.03 -24.11
C SER A 441 11.06 -0.30 -24.53
N LYS A 442 11.89 -0.77 -23.60
CA LYS A 442 13.27 -1.20 -23.89
C LYS A 442 13.44 -2.63 -23.42
N LEU A 443 14.03 -3.45 -24.28
CA LEU A 443 14.39 -4.82 -23.98
C LEU A 443 15.89 -4.90 -23.75
N TRP A 444 16.30 -5.55 -22.67
CA TRP A 444 17.72 -5.85 -22.42
C TRP A 444 18.17 -7.06 -23.25
N ILE A 445 19.17 -6.85 -24.09
CA ILE A 445 19.85 -7.89 -24.85
C ILE A 445 21.17 -8.23 -24.18
N SER A 446 21.31 -9.47 -23.75
CA SER A 446 22.54 -9.94 -23.11
C SER A 446 23.58 -10.36 -24.15
N SER A 447 24.76 -9.78 -24.10
CA SER A 447 25.90 -10.17 -24.92
C SER A 447 26.47 -11.56 -24.56
N VAL A 448 26.10 -12.08 -23.39
CA VAL A 448 26.61 -13.35 -22.83
C VAL A 448 25.64 -14.52 -23.05
N SER A 449 24.44 -14.26 -23.58
CA SER A 449 23.38 -15.28 -23.66
C SER A 449 23.66 -16.43 -24.65
N GLY A 450 24.63 -16.27 -25.54
CA GLY A 450 24.90 -17.24 -26.62
C GLY A 450 23.81 -17.30 -27.70
N LYS A 451 22.74 -16.48 -27.59
CA LYS A 451 21.65 -16.36 -28.56
C LYS A 451 21.81 -15.10 -29.38
N SER A 452 21.40 -15.13 -30.64
CA SER A 452 21.39 -13.92 -31.47
C SER A 452 20.38 -12.88 -30.93
N GLU A 453 20.58 -11.60 -31.27
CA GLU A 453 19.65 -10.54 -30.95
C GLU A 453 18.23 -10.87 -31.42
N GLU A 454 18.08 -11.31 -32.66
CA GLU A 454 16.80 -11.71 -33.26
C GLU A 454 16.12 -12.84 -32.48
N GLU A 455 16.88 -13.81 -32.00
CA GLU A 455 16.35 -14.90 -31.19
C GLU A 455 15.93 -14.40 -29.79
N GLN A 456 16.67 -13.50 -29.17
CA GLN A 456 16.31 -12.89 -27.90
C GLN A 456 15.05 -12.03 -28.01
N VAL A 457 14.90 -11.25 -29.10
CA VAL A 457 13.71 -10.46 -29.39
C VAL A 457 12.50 -11.35 -29.60
N ARG A 458 12.63 -12.39 -30.44
CA ARG A 458 11.55 -13.35 -30.70
C ARG A 458 11.07 -14.03 -29.41
N ILE A 459 12.00 -14.45 -28.58
CA ILE A 459 11.70 -15.04 -27.27
C ILE A 459 10.93 -14.06 -26.37
N ALA A 460 11.35 -12.79 -26.34
CA ALA A 460 10.66 -11.76 -25.57
C ALA A 460 9.25 -11.50 -26.11
N GLU A 461 9.08 -11.36 -27.43
CA GLU A 461 7.77 -11.18 -28.07
C GLU A 461 6.84 -12.36 -27.80
N GLU A 462 7.33 -13.60 -27.94
CA GLU A 462 6.57 -14.79 -27.66
C GLU A 462 6.14 -14.86 -26.18
N SER A 463 7.05 -14.55 -25.23
CA SER A 463 6.72 -14.56 -23.81
C SER A 463 5.71 -13.46 -23.45
N TRP A 464 5.81 -12.29 -24.10
CA TRP A 464 4.92 -11.16 -23.94
C TRP A 464 3.52 -11.41 -24.51
N ASN A 465 3.45 -11.99 -25.72
CA ASN A 465 2.19 -12.20 -26.42
C ASN A 465 1.43 -13.44 -25.95
N ARG A 466 2.12 -14.50 -25.53
CA ARG A 466 1.47 -15.71 -24.98
C ARG A 466 0.72 -15.46 -23.67
N GLY A 467 1.24 -14.62 -22.80
CA GLY A 467 0.57 -14.26 -21.54
C GLY A 467 -0.79 -13.57 -21.74
N ILE A 468 -1.07 -13.06 -22.94
CA ILE A 468 -2.34 -12.41 -23.32
C ILE A 468 -3.32 -13.41 -23.91
N ALA A 469 -2.85 -14.40 -24.68
CA ALA A 469 -3.70 -15.32 -25.43
C ALA A 469 -4.23 -16.49 -24.61
N GLU A 470 -3.51 -16.96 -23.60
CA GLU A 470 -3.81 -18.27 -23.01
C GLU A 470 -4.47 -18.22 -21.63
N GLY A 471 -4.51 -17.10 -20.89
CA GLY A 471 -5.15 -17.06 -19.57
C GLY A 471 -4.76 -18.22 -18.64
N LYS A 472 -3.83 -19.08 -19.06
CA LYS A 472 -3.40 -20.27 -18.35
C LYS A 472 -2.07 -20.05 -17.65
N ALA A 473 -2.07 -20.31 -16.35
CA ALA A 473 -0.87 -20.53 -15.58
C ALA A 473 -0.10 -21.72 -16.20
N GLY A 474 1.08 -21.44 -16.68
CA GLY A 474 1.99 -22.47 -17.17
C GLY A 474 2.69 -22.01 -18.42
N PHE A 475 3.88 -21.44 -18.26
CA PHE A 475 4.83 -21.41 -19.35
C PHE A 475 6.27 -21.52 -18.89
N SER A 476 6.86 -22.61 -19.33
CA SER A 476 8.28 -22.88 -19.44
C SER A 476 8.86 -22.14 -20.65
N GLU A 477 10.07 -21.65 -20.46
CA GLU A 477 11.04 -21.29 -21.49
C GLU A 477 10.77 -20.07 -22.38
N SER A 478 11.26 -18.94 -21.97
CA SER A 478 12.25 -18.15 -22.73
C SER A 478 12.69 -16.92 -21.95
N ARG A 479 13.83 -17.05 -21.36
CA ARG A 479 14.46 -16.01 -20.57
C ARG A 479 15.45 -15.27 -21.44
N VAL A 480 15.26 -13.97 -21.54
CA VAL A 480 16.35 -13.08 -21.94
C VAL A 480 17.46 -13.29 -20.92
N GLY A 481 18.62 -13.71 -21.38
CA GLY A 481 19.73 -14.04 -20.51
C GLY A 481 20.10 -12.87 -19.62
N ILE A 482 20.15 -13.14 -18.32
CA ILE A 482 20.71 -12.22 -17.36
C ILE A 482 22.23 -12.38 -17.37
N PRO A 483 23.01 -11.30 -17.39
CA PRO A 483 24.47 -11.39 -17.37
C PRO A 483 24.98 -12.14 -16.15
N THR A 484 25.97 -13.00 -16.33
CA THR A 484 26.59 -13.77 -15.25
C THR A 484 27.64 -12.92 -14.52
N VAL A 485 27.36 -12.54 -13.30
CA VAL A 485 28.34 -11.92 -12.42
C VAL A 485 29.03 -13.00 -11.57
N LYS A 486 30.32 -13.17 -11.74
CA LYS A 486 31.12 -14.00 -10.84
C LYS A 486 31.34 -13.27 -9.50
N GLY A 487 30.71 -13.76 -8.47
CA GLY A 487 31.22 -13.66 -7.11
C GLY A 487 30.74 -12.53 -6.23
N LYS A 488 30.38 -12.90 -5.04
CA LYS A 488 30.06 -12.22 -3.79
C LYS A 488 28.64 -11.72 -3.65
N ARG A 489 27.97 -12.21 -2.57
CA ARG A 489 26.72 -11.69 -2.07
C ARG A 489 26.74 -10.16 -2.09
N ALA A 490 25.96 -9.56 -2.94
CA ALA A 490 25.70 -8.15 -2.90
C ALA A 490 24.79 -7.90 -1.70
N LEU A 491 25.37 -7.62 -0.55
CA LEU A 491 24.74 -6.79 0.45
C LEU A 491 24.32 -5.50 -0.24
N VAL A 492 23.13 -5.03 0.04
CA VAL A 492 22.55 -3.76 -0.38
C VAL A 492 23.67 -2.72 -0.62
N GLY A 493 23.97 -2.40 -1.89
CA GLY A 493 24.87 -1.28 -2.19
C GLY A 493 26.00 -1.48 -3.20
N THR A 494 26.28 -2.66 -3.75
CA THR A 494 27.24 -2.74 -4.87
C THR A 494 26.49 -2.40 -6.17
N VAL A 495 26.44 -1.11 -6.46
CA VAL A 495 26.08 -0.63 -7.78
C VAL A 495 27.27 -0.96 -8.69
N HIS A 496 27.09 -1.91 -9.60
CA HIS A 496 28.05 -2.11 -10.69
C HIS A 496 28.16 -0.80 -11.47
N ASP A 497 29.35 -0.43 -11.84
CA ASP A 497 29.56 0.76 -12.63
C ASP A 497 28.99 0.61 -14.06
N LYS A 498 28.87 1.72 -14.77
CA LYS A 498 28.34 1.74 -16.13
C LYS A 498 29.15 0.85 -17.07
N SER A 499 30.49 0.81 -16.90
CA SER A 499 31.40 0.04 -17.74
C SER A 499 31.20 -1.48 -17.61
N TYR A 500 30.75 -1.94 -16.47
CA TYR A 500 30.37 -3.35 -16.26
C TYR A 500 29.17 -3.70 -17.13
N TRP A 501 28.08 -2.91 -17.03
CA TRP A 501 26.83 -3.20 -17.75
C TRP A 501 27.02 -3.07 -19.27
N GLU A 502 27.81 -2.15 -19.77
CA GLU A 502 28.14 -2.01 -21.20
C GLU A 502 28.82 -3.25 -21.80
N LYS A 503 29.50 -4.06 -20.99
CA LYS A 503 30.09 -5.33 -21.42
C LYS A 503 29.10 -6.49 -21.40
N GLU A 504 28.12 -6.44 -20.52
CA GLU A 504 27.16 -7.52 -20.28
C GLU A 504 25.99 -7.49 -21.27
N GLY A 505 25.67 -6.32 -21.84
CA GLY A 505 24.58 -6.18 -22.79
C GLY A 505 24.23 -4.74 -23.11
N TYR A 506 23.10 -4.56 -23.78
CA TYR A 506 22.57 -3.27 -24.19
C TYR A 506 21.04 -3.29 -24.32
N TYR A 507 20.42 -2.12 -24.31
CA TYR A 507 18.99 -1.99 -24.50
C TYR A 507 18.66 -1.73 -25.97
N ILE A 508 17.63 -2.40 -26.48
CA ILE A 508 17.03 -2.11 -27.78
C ILE A 508 15.60 -1.55 -27.61
N PRO A 509 15.12 -0.70 -28.54
CA PRO A 509 13.71 -0.34 -28.59
C PRO A 509 12.84 -1.58 -28.79
N PHE A 510 11.75 -1.69 -28.01
CA PHE A 510 10.86 -2.82 -28.03
C PHE A 510 9.42 -2.36 -27.83
N ASN A 511 8.47 -2.95 -28.54
CA ASN A 511 7.06 -2.71 -28.33
C ASN A 511 6.46 -3.85 -27.53
N ARG A 512 5.89 -3.51 -26.35
CA ARG A 512 5.19 -4.49 -25.53
C ARG A 512 3.70 -4.16 -25.44
N THR A 513 2.89 -5.17 -25.24
CA THR A 513 1.48 -4.96 -24.93
C THR A 513 1.31 -4.79 -23.41
N ALA A 514 0.64 -3.72 -22.99
CA ALA A 514 0.36 -3.46 -21.60
C ALA A 514 -0.49 -4.58 -20.99
N ARG A 515 -0.08 -5.07 -19.83
CA ARG A 515 -0.79 -6.09 -19.06
C ARG A 515 -1.68 -5.45 -18.00
N ARG A 516 -2.68 -6.20 -17.53
CA ARG A 516 -3.50 -5.80 -16.39
C ARG A 516 -2.64 -5.72 -15.14
N GLY A 517 -2.84 -4.67 -14.32
CA GLY A 517 -2.11 -4.51 -13.08
C GLY A 517 -0.71 -3.91 -13.23
N GLY A 518 -0.41 -3.19 -14.32
CA GLY A 518 0.86 -2.47 -14.46
C GLY A 518 1.16 -1.54 -13.28
N TYR A 519 0.13 -1.02 -12.60
CA TYR A 519 0.26 -0.23 -11.38
C TYR A 519 0.71 -1.03 -10.15
N CYS A 520 0.61 -2.37 -10.17
CA CYS A 520 0.98 -3.25 -9.06
C CYS A 520 2.49 -3.43 -8.89
N GLY A 521 3.26 -3.22 -9.96
CA GLY A 521 4.66 -3.58 -10.00
C GLY A 521 5.61 -2.48 -9.63
N VAL A 522 6.81 -2.92 -9.28
CA VAL A 522 8.00 -2.07 -9.09
C VAL A 522 9.19 -2.77 -9.73
N ARG A 523 10.21 -1.97 -10.11
CA ARG A 523 11.42 -2.53 -10.66
C ARG A 523 12.28 -3.11 -9.56
N GLN A 524 12.25 -4.43 -9.43
CA GLN A 524 13.04 -5.19 -8.46
C GLN A 524 13.17 -6.66 -8.92
N LEU A 525 13.99 -7.43 -8.21
CA LEU A 525 14.12 -8.86 -8.38
C LEU A 525 14.25 -9.50 -7.01
N LEU A 526 13.23 -10.26 -6.60
CA LEU A 526 13.18 -11.00 -5.35
C LEU A 526 13.06 -12.49 -5.66
N VAL A 527 13.95 -13.30 -5.12
CA VAL A 527 13.98 -14.74 -5.34
C VAL A 527 14.01 -15.52 -4.03
N LEU A 528 13.54 -16.76 -4.04
CA LEU A 528 13.62 -17.64 -2.88
C LEU A 528 15.08 -17.96 -2.54
N LYS A 529 15.41 -18.06 -1.27
CA LYS A 529 16.67 -18.64 -0.79
C LYS A 529 16.58 -20.16 -0.88
N GLU A 530 17.16 -20.73 -1.93
CA GLU A 530 17.26 -22.17 -2.10
C GLU A 530 18.54 -22.70 -1.44
N GLY A 531 18.45 -23.75 -0.62
CA GLY A 531 19.60 -24.45 -0.04
C GLY A 531 20.14 -23.88 1.27
N SER A 532 19.53 -22.88 1.89
CA SER A 532 19.80 -22.57 3.30
C SER A 532 18.99 -23.52 4.18
N LYS A 533 19.65 -24.24 5.08
CA LYS A 533 18.96 -25.00 6.14
C LYS A 533 18.14 -24.00 6.96
N GLU A 534 16.90 -24.38 7.29
CA GLU A 534 16.10 -23.69 8.29
C GLU A 534 16.96 -23.43 9.54
N GLY A 535 17.09 -22.17 9.93
CA GLY A 535 17.82 -21.78 11.13
C GLY A 535 19.12 -20.97 10.93
N GLU A 536 19.71 -20.89 9.74
CA GLU A 536 20.81 -19.96 9.46
C GLU A 536 20.28 -18.63 8.90
N GLY A 537 19.38 -17.99 9.62
CA GLY A 537 18.79 -16.72 9.24
C GLY A 537 19.42 -15.59 10.02
N ASP A 538 20.20 -14.80 9.33
CA ASP A 538 20.45 -13.39 9.60
C ASP A 538 19.11 -12.63 9.50
N GLY A 539 18.20 -12.75 10.47
CA GLY A 539 16.97 -11.96 10.68
C GLY A 539 16.11 -11.51 9.47
N GLY A 540 16.45 -11.88 8.28
CA GLY A 540 15.78 -11.52 7.03
C GLY A 540 15.22 -12.75 6.34
N GLY A 541 13.91 -12.78 6.14
CA GLY A 541 13.09 -13.85 5.55
C GLY A 541 13.72 -14.73 4.45
N ASN A 542 12.97 -15.69 3.95
CA ASN A 542 13.42 -16.71 2.97
C ASN A 542 13.69 -16.17 1.54
N TRP A 543 14.06 -14.89 1.42
CA TRP A 543 14.25 -14.21 0.13
C TRP A 543 15.59 -13.53 0.02
N ASP A 544 16.11 -13.51 -1.21
CA ASP A 544 17.23 -12.66 -1.60
C ASP A 544 16.73 -11.50 -2.45
N THR A 545 17.18 -10.28 -2.12
CA THR A 545 16.91 -9.07 -2.91
C THR A 545 18.11 -8.79 -3.82
N LEU A 546 17.90 -8.88 -5.12
CA LEU A 546 18.97 -8.84 -6.13
C LEU A 546 18.95 -7.55 -6.95
N LEU A 547 18.81 -6.38 -6.28
CA LEU A 547 18.77 -5.08 -6.95
C LEU A 547 20.05 -4.74 -7.74
N GLY A 548 21.20 -5.21 -7.27
CA GLY A 548 22.49 -5.03 -7.96
C GLY A 548 22.65 -5.87 -9.23
N GLU A 549 21.73 -6.78 -9.50
CA GLU A 549 21.71 -7.66 -10.67
C GLU A 549 20.73 -7.18 -11.75
N ILE A 550 20.12 -6.00 -11.58
CA ILE A 550 19.19 -5.41 -12.54
C ILE A 550 19.92 -4.37 -13.38
N PRO A 551 19.96 -4.52 -14.73
CA PRO A 551 20.60 -3.54 -15.59
C PRO A 551 19.97 -2.15 -15.44
N PRO A 552 20.77 -1.07 -15.23
CA PRO A 552 20.21 0.27 -15.08
C PRO A 552 19.57 0.75 -16.39
N LEU A 553 18.43 1.45 -16.30
CA LEU A 553 17.70 1.96 -17.49
C LEU A 553 18.37 3.15 -18.17
N ASP A 554 19.32 3.79 -17.50
CA ASP A 554 20.01 5.01 -17.95
C ASP A 554 21.35 4.76 -18.67
N LEU A 555 21.63 3.50 -19.03
CA LEU A 555 22.82 3.19 -19.84
C LEU A 555 22.88 4.02 -21.14
N ASP A 556 21.73 4.42 -21.68
CA ASP A 556 21.61 5.25 -22.88
C ASP A 556 21.47 6.76 -22.59
N GLY A 557 21.68 7.21 -21.34
CA GLY A 557 21.59 8.62 -20.96
C GLY A 557 20.17 9.18 -20.83
N GLY A 558 19.15 8.36 -20.86
CA GLY A 558 17.76 8.76 -20.64
C GLY A 558 17.37 8.70 -19.16
N ARG A 559 16.97 9.82 -18.56
CA ARG A 559 16.26 9.83 -17.27
C ARG A 559 14.81 9.41 -17.50
N TRP A 560 14.36 8.42 -16.75
CA TRP A 560 12.95 8.04 -16.64
C TRP A 560 12.33 8.63 -15.39
#